data_c2e3c726c7f88b3624071ec70381c689
#
_entry.id   c2e3c726c7f88b3624071ec70381c689
#
_cell.length_a   1.000
_cell.length_b   1.000
_cell.length_c   1.000
_cell.angle_alpha   90.00
_cell.angle_beta   90.00
_cell.angle_gamma   90.00
#
_symmetry.space_group_name_H-M   'P 1'
#
loop_
_entity.id
_entity.type
_entity.pdbx_description
1 polymer ?
#
loop_
_entity_poly.entity_id
_entity_poly.type
_entity_poly.pdbx_seq_one_letter_code
_entity_poly.pdbx_strand_id
1 'polypeptide(L)'
;ALNLRTTRISDQKKIFLIALGFVGASLFFGDGIITPAISVLSAIEGLSIATPIFNQWLVPLSIGILAGLFMVQRHGTATMGKFFGPLTMLWFLSIGGFGLWSIIQTPFVLWMVNPYWAYHFVVDQPYVAFLTMGAVILTMTGGEAIYADMGHFGRLPIRLAWFIIVLPCLLLNYAGQGALLLRSPEALANPFYMLLPDWALFPMIGLATAAAVIASQAVITGVFSMVNQAIQLRYLPRLSVKHTSALERGQIYLPFINWMLFISVLILILLFENSANLASAYGVAVTMTMLCGTILISILAYGFWRWPVWKVALFAVPFLALDLVFVASTSLKIASGGWVPILIGAVLFTILMTWKDGRALVLNRLEQDALPIDLFIKSISMGEGTKFVPGDAIFLTGTPNIVPHAMLHNIKHNKVLHERNIMLTVITRDIPFVDRQDRIELEKLSEHFYRVFIYYGFKDQPNIPEALQQAYEQWDFEYDLMQISFFISRERIMHTVGEGMAPWREKLFISMQRNTSCLLYTSPSPRDV
;
A
#
# COMPACT_ATOMS: atom_id res chain seq x y z
N ALA A 1 9.21 8.43 -2.90
CA ALA A 1 8.52 9.27 -3.89
C ALA A 1 8.52 10.77 -3.52
N LEU A 2 8.95 11.10 -2.30
CA LEU A 2 9.00 12.47 -1.81
C LEU A 2 10.05 13.28 -2.57
N ASN A 3 9.62 14.30 -3.32
CA ASN A 3 10.46 15.35 -3.90
C ASN A 3 11.41 14.99 -5.09
N LEU A 4 11.06 14.04 -5.92
CA LEU A 4 11.74 13.89 -7.22
C LEU A 4 11.59 15.14 -8.14
N ARG A 5 10.65 16.05 -7.82
CA ARG A 5 10.46 17.32 -8.56
C ARG A 5 11.40 18.43 -8.10
N THR A 6 11.90 18.42 -6.87
CA THR A 6 12.74 19.49 -6.29
C THR A 6 14.23 19.19 -6.34
N THR A 7 14.65 17.96 -6.59
CA THR A 7 16.06 17.61 -6.77
C THR A 7 16.45 17.73 -8.25
N ARG A 8 17.61 18.31 -8.53
CA ARG A 8 18.26 18.34 -9.87
C ARG A 8 18.69 16.93 -10.30
N ILE A 9 17.75 15.98 -10.32
CA ILE A 9 18.00 14.60 -10.75
C ILE A 9 17.63 14.53 -12.24
N SER A 10 18.50 13.95 -13.06
CA SER A 10 18.25 13.68 -14.48
C SER A 10 16.96 12.89 -14.67
N ASP A 11 16.20 13.17 -15.72
CA ASP A 11 14.91 12.53 -15.98
C ASP A 11 15.02 11.00 -16.12
N GLN A 12 16.12 10.49 -16.64
CA GLN A 12 16.40 9.05 -16.67
C GLN A 12 16.49 8.43 -15.26
N LYS A 13 17.15 9.13 -14.32
CA LYS A 13 17.22 8.68 -12.92
C LYS A 13 15.86 8.73 -12.23
N LYS A 14 15.02 9.71 -12.55
CA LYS A 14 13.63 9.78 -12.03
C LYS A 14 12.80 8.59 -12.52
N ILE A 15 12.89 8.26 -13.81
CA ILE A 15 12.17 7.11 -14.38
C ILE A 15 12.61 5.82 -13.70
N PHE A 16 13.93 5.62 -13.51
CA PHE A 16 14.45 4.45 -12.80
C PHE A 16 13.95 4.35 -11.37
N LEU A 17 13.95 5.46 -10.62
CA LEU A 17 13.46 5.49 -9.23
C LEU A 17 11.97 5.18 -9.12
N ILE A 18 11.17 5.71 -10.06
CA ILE A 18 9.73 5.41 -10.11
C ILE A 18 9.52 3.93 -10.45
N ALA A 19 10.25 3.38 -11.41
CA ALA A 19 10.16 1.97 -11.77
C ALA A 19 10.56 1.06 -10.60
N LEU A 20 11.66 1.37 -9.90
CA LEU A 20 12.09 0.63 -8.71
C LEU A 20 11.04 0.73 -7.57
N GLY A 21 10.45 1.90 -7.38
CA GLY A 21 9.35 2.09 -6.42
C GLY A 21 8.11 1.26 -6.79
N PHE A 22 7.79 1.15 -8.08
CA PHE A 22 6.69 0.30 -8.55
C PHE A 22 7.00 -1.20 -8.36
N VAL A 23 8.23 -1.63 -8.61
CA VAL A 23 8.66 -3.01 -8.33
C VAL A 23 8.48 -3.31 -6.85
N GLY A 24 9.02 -2.48 -5.95
CA GLY A 24 8.87 -2.66 -4.50
C GLY A 24 7.40 -2.67 -4.05
N ALA A 25 6.57 -1.74 -4.54
CA ALA A 25 5.14 -1.70 -4.22
C ALA A 25 4.39 -2.93 -4.74
N SER A 26 4.72 -3.41 -5.94
CA SER A 26 4.08 -4.59 -6.54
C SER A 26 4.45 -5.88 -5.79
N LEU A 27 5.70 -6.01 -5.35
CA LEU A 27 6.15 -7.14 -4.55
C LEU A 27 5.55 -7.10 -3.13
N PHE A 28 5.45 -5.92 -2.52
CA PHE A 28 4.76 -5.74 -1.23
C PHE A 28 3.27 -6.12 -1.32
N PHE A 29 2.60 -5.78 -2.42
CA PHE A 29 1.23 -6.22 -2.65
C PHE A 29 1.14 -7.76 -2.76
N GLY A 30 2.11 -8.37 -3.45
CA GLY A 30 2.24 -9.83 -3.55
C GLY A 30 2.43 -10.48 -2.18
N ASP A 31 3.26 -9.88 -1.32
CA ASP A 31 3.43 -10.27 0.08
C ASP A 31 2.10 -10.16 0.85
N GLY A 32 1.34 -9.09 0.64
CA GLY A 32 0.01 -8.89 1.23
C GLY A 32 -1.03 -9.96 0.86
N ILE A 33 -0.80 -10.74 -0.19
CA ILE A 33 -1.60 -11.92 -0.56
C ILE A 33 -1.05 -13.17 0.14
N ILE A 34 0.27 -13.34 0.19
CA ILE A 34 0.90 -14.55 0.72
C ILE A 34 0.83 -14.62 2.24
N THR A 35 1.03 -13.50 2.93
CA THR A 35 1.10 -13.45 4.40
C THR A 35 -0.17 -13.93 5.10
N PRO A 36 -1.40 -13.53 4.71
CA PRO A 36 -2.61 -14.11 5.28
C PRO A 36 -2.76 -15.61 5.03
N ALA A 37 -2.38 -16.07 3.84
CA ALA A 37 -2.45 -17.48 3.47
C ALA A 37 -1.54 -18.34 4.35
N ILE A 38 -0.25 -17.98 4.41
CA ILE A 38 0.74 -18.76 5.17
C ILE A 38 0.49 -18.71 6.66
N SER A 39 0.12 -17.54 7.21
CA SER A 39 -0.06 -17.37 8.66
C SER A 39 -1.24 -18.18 9.19
N VAL A 40 -2.39 -18.13 8.50
CA VAL A 40 -3.57 -18.88 8.94
C VAL A 40 -3.37 -20.37 8.70
N LEU A 41 -2.79 -20.79 7.58
CA LEU A 41 -2.56 -22.18 7.28
C LEU A 41 -1.60 -22.81 8.29
N SER A 42 -0.46 -22.15 8.59
CA SER A 42 0.51 -22.65 9.58
C SER A 42 -0.06 -22.72 11.01
N ALA A 43 -0.94 -21.78 11.38
CA ALA A 43 -1.61 -21.82 12.67
C ALA A 43 -2.54 -23.03 12.80
N ILE A 44 -3.25 -23.39 11.73
CA ILE A 44 -4.20 -24.51 11.72
C ILE A 44 -3.49 -25.87 11.57
N GLU A 45 -2.30 -25.90 10.95
CA GLU A 45 -1.49 -27.12 10.83
C GLU A 45 -1.17 -27.77 12.18
N GLY A 46 -1.21 -27.02 13.28
CA GLY A 46 -1.17 -27.57 14.64
C GLY A 46 -2.23 -28.63 14.93
N LEU A 47 -3.38 -28.59 14.29
CA LEU A 47 -4.44 -29.60 14.43
C LEU A 47 -3.99 -30.98 13.91
N SER A 48 -3.15 -31.04 12.90
CA SER A 48 -2.63 -32.29 12.35
C SER A 48 -1.72 -33.03 13.32
N ILE A 49 -1.08 -32.29 14.23
CA ILE A 49 -0.21 -32.85 15.29
C ILE A 49 -1.07 -33.46 16.40
N ALA A 50 -2.19 -32.79 16.72
CA ALA A 50 -3.13 -33.32 17.71
C ALA A 50 -3.81 -34.62 17.21
N THR A 51 -4.25 -34.64 15.95
CA THR A 51 -4.94 -35.80 15.36
C THR A 51 -4.86 -35.77 13.84
N PRO A 52 -4.36 -36.83 13.16
CA PRO A 52 -4.25 -36.89 11.69
C PRO A 52 -5.59 -36.75 10.95
N ILE A 53 -6.72 -36.97 11.64
CA ILE A 53 -8.08 -36.83 11.08
C ILE A 53 -8.31 -35.41 10.53
N PHE A 54 -7.64 -34.40 11.13
CA PHE A 54 -7.81 -33.02 10.70
C PHE A 54 -7.06 -32.64 9.43
N ASN A 55 -6.20 -33.50 8.89
CA ASN A 55 -5.41 -33.19 7.68
C ASN A 55 -6.30 -32.78 6.48
N GLN A 56 -7.42 -33.47 6.27
CA GLN A 56 -8.38 -33.15 5.21
C GLN A 56 -9.16 -31.83 5.45
N TRP A 57 -9.17 -31.32 6.68
CA TRP A 57 -9.89 -30.11 7.06
C TRP A 57 -9.02 -28.85 7.13
N LEU A 58 -7.69 -28.97 7.00
CA LEU A 58 -6.78 -27.84 7.12
C LEU A 58 -7.09 -26.73 6.10
N VAL A 59 -7.22 -27.12 4.82
CA VAL A 59 -7.54 -26.17 3.74
C VAL A 59 -8.94 -25.57 3.90
N PRO A 60 -10.03 -26.36 4.10
CA PRO A 60 -11.38 -25.82 4.31
C PRO A 60 -11.48 -24.88 5.52
N LEU A 61 -10.85 -25.22 6.64
CA LEU A 61 -10.85 -24.38 7.84
C LEU A 61 -10.11 -23.06 7.59
N SER A 62 -8.94 -23.11 6.94
CA SER A 62 -8.17 -21.91 6.58
C SER A 62 -8.99 -20.98 5.70
N ILE A 63 -9.66 -21.51 4.68
CA ILE A 63 -10.55 -20.75 3.80
C ILE A 63 -11.70 -20.14 4.59
N GLY A 64 -12.34 -20.89 5.50
CA GLY A 64 -13.43 -20.41 6.34
C GLY A 64 -13.02 -19.24 7.24
N ILE A 65 -11.87 -19.34 7.90
CA ILE A 65 -11.34 -18.27 8.77
C ILE A 65 -11.01 -17.02 7.96
N LEU A 66 -10.32 -17.17 6.82
CA LEU A 66 -9.99 -16.04 5.96
C LEU A 66 -11.22 -15.42 5.33
N ALA A 67 -12.21 -16.22 4.90
CA ALA A 67 -13.49 -15.68 4.43
C ALA A 67 -14.15 -14.82 5.50
N GLY A 68 -14.19 -15.30 6.75
CA GLY A 68 -14.69 -14.54 7.89
C GLY A 68 -13.91 -13.22 8.08
N LEU A 69 -12.58 -13.27 8.02
CA LEU A 69 -11.72 -12.09 8.13
C LEU A 69 -12.03 -11.06 7.04
N PHE A 70 -12.05 -11.46 5.77
CA PHE A 70 -12.30 -10.54 4.65
C PHE A 70 -13.74 -9.99 4.62
N MET A 71 -14.74 -10.76 5.11
CA MET A 71 -16.12 -10.26 5.26
C MET A 71 -16.24 -9.20 6.35
N VAL A 72 -15.51 -9.35 7.45
CA VAL A 72 -15.58 -8.44 8.59
C VAL A 72 -14.82 -7.13 8.32
N GLN A 73 -13.88 -7.11 7.40
CA GLN A 73 -13.09 -5.91 7.03
C GLN A 73 -13.96 -4.67 6.76
N ARG A 74 -15.15 -4.84 6.18
CA ARG A 74 -16.07 -3.74 5.85
C ARG A 74 -16.58 -2.96 7.07
N HIS A 75 -16.56 -3.57 8.27
CA HIS A 75 -17.08 -2.96 9.50
C HIS A 75 -16.02 -2.12 10.25
N GLY A 76 -14.77 -2.11 9.76
CA GLY A 76 -13.65 -1.39 10.36
C GLY A 76 -12.98 -2.12 11.51
N THR A 77 -11.75 -1.72 11.77
CA THR A 77 -10.89 -2.35 12.78
C THR A 77 -11.03 -1.73 14.17
N ALA A 78 -11.70 -0.58 14.31
CA ALA A 78 -11.77 0.18 15.56
C ALA A 78 -12.39 -0.62 16.72
N THR A 79 -13.45 -1.38 16.44
CA THR A 79 -14.14 -2.17 17.46
C THR A 79 -13.36 -3.43 17.84
N MET A 80 -12.74 -4.07 16.87
CA MET A 80 -11.93 -5.27 17.08
C MET A 80 -10.56 -4.96 17.70
N GLY A 81 -9.98 -3.80 17.39
CA GLY A 81 -8.67 -3.38 17.86
C GLY A 81 -8.53 -3.35 19.40
N LYS A 82 -9.64 -3.16 20.12
CA LYS A 82 -9.64 -3.21 21.59
C LYS A 82 -9.27 -4.59 22.15
N PHE A 83 -9.57 -5.65 21.44
CA PHE A 83 -9.23 -7.02 21.83
C PHE A 83 -7.87 -7.48 21.29
N PHE A 84 -7.34 -6.82 20.24
CA PHE A 84 -6.09 -7.22 19.61
C PHE A 84 -4.90 -7.07 20.55
N GLY A 85 -4.81 -5.96 21.28
CA GLY A 85 -3.72 -5.72 22.23
C GLY A 85 -3.59 -6.79 23.31
N PRO A 86 -4.63 -7.05 24.11
CA PRO A 86 -4.59 -8.10 25.13
C PRO A 86 -4.32 -9.49 24.55
N LEU A 87 -4.89 -9.83 23.40
CA LEU A 87 -4.74 -11.14 22.78
C LEU A 87 -3.33 -11.36 22.22
N THR A 88 -2.75 -10.37 21.56
CA THR A 88 -1.36 -10.43 21.11
C THR A 88 -0.37 -10.42 22.27
N MET A 89 -0.66 -9.71 23.35
CA MET A 89 0.14 -9.75 24.56
C MET A 89 0.13 -11.16 25.18
N LEU A 90 -1.05 -11.78 25.28
CA LEU A 90 -1.17 -13.18 25.75
C LEU A 90 -0.40 -14.13 24.85
N TRP A 91 -0.47 -13.95 23.53
CA TRP A 91 0.31 -14.71 22.56
C TRP A 91 1.81 -14.63 22.82
N PHE A 92 2.39 -13.41 22.89
CA PHE A 92 3.82 -13.25 23.12
C PHE A 92 4.27 -13.80 24.48
N LEU A 93 3.51 -13.57 25.54
CA LEU A 93 3.83 -14.12 26.87
C LEU A 93 3.77 -15.64 26.87
N SER A 94 2.81 -16.24 26.16
CA SER A 94 2.70 -17.70 26.07
C SER A 94 3.88 -18.32 25.33
N ILE A 95 4.24 -17.80 24.15
CA ILE A 95 5.37 -18.33 23.39
C ILE A 95 6.71 -18.10 24.10
N GLY A 96 6.86 -16.95 24.76
CA GLY A 96 8.04 -16.67 25.59
C GLY A 96 8.13 -17.57 26.82
N GLY A 97 7.00 -17.81 27.50
CA GLY A 97 6.91 -18.69 28.68
C GLY A 97 7.25 -20.15 28.38
N PHE A 98 6.65 -20.73 27.34
CA PHE A 98 6.98 -22.10 26.90
C PHE A 98 8.41 -22.19 26.36
N GLY A 99 8.90 -21.16 25.67
CA GLY A 99 10.30 -21.08 25.25
C GLY A 99 11.25 -21.08 26.42
N LEU A 100 10.99 -20.25 27.43
CA LEU A 100 11.80 -20.21 28.66
C LEU A 100 11.78 -21.54 29.41
N TRP A 101 10.60 -22.17 29.52
CA TRP A 101 10.47 -23.50 30.14
C TRP A 101 11.35 -24.54 29.44
N SER A 102 11.40 -24.56 28.11
CA SER A 102 12.27 -25.46 27.36
C SER A 102 13.77 -25.16 27.55
N ILE A 103 14.14 -23.86 27.60
CA ILE A 103 15.53 -23.44 27.87
C ILE A 103 16.00 -23.92 29.23
N ILE A 104 15.17 -23.83 30.28
CA ILE A 104 15.49 -24.30 31.62
C ILE A 104 15.82 -25.81 31.62
N GLN A 105 15.15 -26.60 30.79
CA GLN A 105 15.41 -28.03 30.65
C GLN A 105 16.73 -28.34 29.90
N THR A 106 17.16 -27.44 29.01
CA THR A 106 18.39 -27.59 28.21
C THR A 106 19.17 -26.28 28.16
N PRO A 107 19.78 -25.81 29.24
CA PRO A 107 20.46 -24.52 29.31
C PRO A 107 21.62 -24.38 28.32
N PHE A 108 22.14 -25.51 27.84
CA PHE A 108 23.22 -25.54 26.84
C PHE A 108 22.89 -24.77 25.57
N VAL A 109 21.60 -24.63 25.20
CA VAL A 109 21.17 -23.83 24.04
C VAL A 109 21.62 -22.38 24.12
N LEU A 110 21.84 -21.82 25.33
CA LEU A 110 22.30 -20.44 25.50
C LEU A 110 23.68 -20.16 24.88
N TRP A 111 24.46 -21.21 24.63
CA TRP A 111 25.73 -21.10 23.89
C TRP A 111 25.53 -20.60 22.45
N MET A 112 24.31 -20.65 21.92
CA MET A 112 23.98 -20.08 20.62
C MET A 112 24.26 -18.58 20.52
N VAL A 113 24.30 -17.84 21.62
CA VAL A 113 24.65 -16.42 21.69
C VAL A 113 26.10 -16.17 21.30
N ASN A 114 26.96 -17.18 21.42
CA ASN A 114 28.37 -17.09 21.06
C ASN A 114 28.51 -17.10 19.51
N PRO A 115 28.97 -15.98 18.86
CA PRO A 115 29.12 -15.89 17.42
C PRO A 115 30.09 -16.90 16.82
N TYR A 116 30.92 -17.54 17.66
CA TYR A 116 31.83 -18.60 17.26
C TYR A 116 31.10 -19.74 16.49
N TRP A 117 29.93 -20.17 16.97
CA TRP A 117 29.18 -21.23 16.34
C TRP A 117 28.64 -20.84 14.96
N ALA A 118 28.17 -19.61 14.81
CA ALA A 118 27.74 -19.10 13.51
C ALA A 118 28.90 -19.00 12.51
N TYR A 119 30.07 -18.51 12.99
CA TYR A 119 31.29 -18.44 12.18
C TYR A 119 31.74 -19.83 11.71
N HIS A 120 31.86 -20.80 12.63
CA HIS A 120 32.23 -22.18 12.29
C HIS A 120 31.24 -22.82 11.31
N PHE A 121 29.93 -22.63 11.52
CA PHE A 121 28.92 -23.17 10.61
C PHE A 121 29.09 -22.62 9.18
N VAL A 122 29.36 -21.32 9.03
CA VAL A 122 29.58 -20.70 7.72
C VAL A 122 30.88 -21.18 7.07
N VAL A 123 31.96 -21.35 7.85
CA VAL A 123 33.27 -21.77 7.34
C VAL A 123 33.32 -23.27 7.01
N ASP A 124 32.78 -24.09 7.89
CA ASP A 124 32.85 -25.55 7.75
C ASP A 124 31.85 -26.09 6.74
N GLN A 125 30.69 -25.44 6.60
CA GLN A 125 29.62 -25.87 5.68
C GLN A 125 29.03 -24.70 4.86
N PRO A 126 29.82 -24.04 4.02
CA PRO A 126 29.43 -22.80 3.34
C PRO A 126 28.19 -22.95 2.44
N TYR A 127 28.05 -24.10 1.77
CA TYR A 127 26.90 -24.38 0.92
C TYR A 127 25.61 -24.55 1.74
N VAL A 128 25.66 -25.30 2.83
CA VAL A 128 24.50 -25.50 3.73
C VAL A 128 24.15 -24.19 4.43
N ALA A 129 25.14 -23.42 4.87
CA ALA A 129 24.93 -22.11 5.46
C ALA A 129 24.24 -21.17 4.47
N PHE A 130 24.67 -21.15 3.20
CA PHE A 130 24.02 -20.36 2.17
C PHE A 130 22.56 -20.77 1.92
N LEU A 131 22.27 -22.07 1.84
CA LEU A 131 20.89 -22.55 1.71
C LEU A 131 20.02 -22.18 2.92
N THR A 132 20.60 -22.26 4.11
CA THR A 132 19.93 -21.94 5.38
C THR A 132 19.55 -20.45 5.45
N MET A 133 20.32 -19.55 4.83
CA MET A 133 19.99 -18.12 4.81
C MET A 133 18.60 -17.87 4.21
N GLY A 134 18.18 -18.66 3.22
CA GLY A 134 16.83 -18.58 2.66
C GLY A 134 15.70 -19.04 3.60
N ALA A 135 16.04 -19.69 4.71
CA ALA A 135 15.08 -19.99 5.78
C ALA A 135 15.22 -18.99 6.94
N VAL A 136 16.44 -18.56 7.25
CA VAL A 136 16.72 -17.57 8.30
C VAL A 136 15.97 -16.26 8.07
N ILE A 137 15.87 -15.80 6.81
CA ILE A 137 15.14 -14.58 6.49
C ILE A 137 13.67 -14.62 6.95
N LEU A 138 13.04 -15.82 6.95
CA LEU A 138 11.64 -15.97 7.39
C LEU A 138 11.45 -15.64 8.87
N THR A 139 12.48 -15.75 9.69
CA THR A 139 12.42 -15.35 11.11
C THR A 139 12.47 -13.85 11.32
N MET A 140 12.84 -13.08 10.30
CA MET A 140 13.01 -11.62 10.33
C MET A 140 11.93 -10.87 9.54
N THR A 141 10.87 -11.55 9.12
CA THR A 141 9.75 -10.95 8.38
C THR A 141 8.78 -10.20 9.30
N GLY A 142 7.84 -9.44 8.70
CA GLY A 142 6.84 -8.65 9.43
C GLY A 142 7.24 -7.19 9.67
N GLY A 143 8.42 -6.76 9.21
CA GLY A 143 8.86 -5.36 9.31
C GLY A 143 7.96 -4.39 8.54
N GLU A 144 7.38 -4.84 7.44
CA GLU A 144 6.44 -4.10 6.60
C GLU A 144 5.16 -3.74 7.35
N ALA A 145 4.63 -4.63 8.20
CA ALA A 145 3.49 -4.36 9.06
C ALA A 145 3.83 -3.28 10.11
N ILE A 146 5.03 -3.33 10.68
CA ILE A 146 5.52 -2.31 11.63
C ILE A 146 5.59 -0.93 10.96
N TYR A 147 6.03 -0.84 9.70
CA TYR A 147 6.08 0.43 8.97
C TYR A 147 4.67 1.01 8.72
N ALA A 148 3.70 0.17 8.38
CA ALA A 148 2.32 0.60 8.23
C ALA A 148 1.76 1.16 9.55
N ASP A 149 2.00 0.46 10.65
CA ASP A 149 1.51 0.84 11.98
C ASP A 149 2.22 2.07 12.57
N MET A 150 3.50 2.30 12.26
CA MET A 150 4.21 3.52 12.68
C MET A 150 3.54 4.79 12.17
N GLY A 151 2.87 4.73 11.03
CA GLY A 151 2.10 5.85 10.48
C GLY A 151 0.86 6.19 11.30
N HIS A 152 0.32 5.22 12.06
CA HIS A 152 -0.92 5.35 12.83
C HIS A 152 -0.67 5.61 14.31
N PHE A 153 0.23 4.86 14.93
CA PHE A 153 0.44 4.86 16.38
C PHE A 153 1.67 5.66 16.85
N GLY A 154 2.52 6.10 15.92
CA GLY A 154 3.77 6.79 16.24
C GLY A 154 4.90 5.86 16.69
N ARG A 155 6.09 6.43 16.94
CA ARG A 155 7.32 5.65 17.17
C ARG A 155 7.44 5.07 18.58
N LEU A 156 7.00 5.82 19.60
CA LEU A 156 7.26 5.47 21.00
C LEU A 156 6.52 4.21 21.44
N PRO A 157 5.19 4.05 21.22
CA PRO A 157 4.48 2.84 21.60
C PRO A 157 5.05 1.58 20.94
N ILE A 158 5.39 1.67 19.65
CA ILE A 158 5.94 0.54 18.90
C ILE A 158 7.31 0.13 19.43
N ARG A 159 8.19 1.10 19.71
CA ARG A 159 9.51 0.80 20.29
C ARG A 159 9.42 0.15 21.67
N LEU A 160 8.54 0.64 22.53
CA LEU A 160 8.33 0.06 23.87
C LEU A 160 7.80 -1.38 23.76
N ALA A 161 6.75 -1.60 22.97
CA ALA A 161 6.20 -2.93 22.75
C ALA A 161 7.26 -3.90 22.19
N TRP A 162 8.03 -3.46 21.20
CA TRP A 162 9.06 -4.27 20.56
C TRP A 162 10.17 -4.68 21.54
N PHE A 163 10.81 -3.73 22.20
CA PHE A 163 11.98 -4.03 23.04
C PHE A 163 11.62 -4.66 24.39
N ILE A 164 10.45 -4.38 24.96
CA ILE A 164 10.06 -4.88 26.28
C ILE A 164 9.38 -6.25 26.19
N ILE A 165 8.55 -6.48 25.15
CA ILE A 165 7.70 -7.68 25.08
C ILE A 165 8.06 -8.54 23.88
N VAL A 166 7.93 -7.99 22.65
CA VAL A 166 7.95 -8.79 21.43
C VAL A 166 9.31 -9.45 21.21
N LEU A 167 10.38 -8.67 21.18
CA LEU A 167 11.74 -9.17 20.94
C LEU A 167 12.19 -10.18 21.99
N PRO A 168 12.06 -9.93 23.32
CA PRO A 168 12.42 -10.92 24.32
C PRO A 168 11.63 -12.23 24.20
N CYS A 169 10.31 -12.15 23.98
CA CYS A 169 9.48 -13.35 23.86
C CYS A 169 9.81 -14.15 22.58
N LEU A 170 10.11 -13.48 21.46
CA LEU A 170 10.55 -14.15 20.24
C LEU A 170 11.90 -14.86 20.43
N LEU A 171 12.88 -14.19 21.03
CA LEU A 171 14.19 -14.79 21.31
C LEU A 171 14.07 -16.01 22.23
N LEU A 172 13.25 -15.92 23.28
CA LEU A 172 12.97 -17.04 24.16
C LEU A 172 12.29 -18.20 23.42
N ASN A 173 11.34 -17.89 22.55
CA ASN A 173 10.66 -18.91 21.76
C ASN A 173 11.62 -19.63 20.79
N TYR A 174 12.45 -18.89 20.05
CA TYR A 174 13.41 -19.49 19.11
C TYR A 174 14.48 -20.32 19.85
N ALA A 175 15.01 -19.79 20.94
CA ALA A 175 15.94 -20.53 21.78
C ALA A 175 15.30 -21.79 22.41
N GLY A 176 14.02 -21.67 22.81
CA GLY A 176 13.25 -22.79 23.35
C GLY A 176 13.01 -23.91 22.32
N GLN A 177 12.71 -23.56 21.08
CA GLN A 177 12.62 -24.54 19.99
C GLN A 177 13.99 -25.19 19.73
N GLY A 178 15.07 -24.40 19.70
CA GLY A 178 16.43 -24.93 19.62
C GLY A 178 16.77 -25.90 20.75
N ALA A 179 16.39 -25.58 22.02
CA ALA A 179 16.55 -26.44 23.16
C ALA A 179 15.78 -27.78 23.03
N LEU A 180 14.57 -27.71 22.48
CA LEU A 180 13.76 -28.90 22.18
C LEU A 180 14.42 -29.79 21.14
N LEU A 181 14.92 -29.23 20.03
CA LEU A 181 15.60 -29.99 18.98
C LEU A 181 16.89 -30.65 19.44
N LEU A 182 17.60 -30.04 20.39
CA LEU A 182 18.78 -30.67 21.03
C LEU A 182 18.42 -31.89 21.88
N ARG A 183 17.21 -31.94 22.46
CA ARG A 183 16.70 -33.04 23.27
C ARG A 183 16.04 -34.14 22.44
N SER A 184 15.22 -33.74 21.49
CA SER A 184 14.30 -34.63 20.77
C SER A 184 14.37 -34.32 19.28
N PRO A 185 15.19 -35.01 18.50
CA PRO A 185 15.27 -34.82 17.04
C PRO A 185 13.95 -35.02 16.30
N GLU A 186 13.04 -35.82 16.89
CA GLU A 186 11.69 -36.07 16.34
C GLU A 186 10.85 -34.78 16.25
N ALA A 187 11.16 -33.79 17.09
CA ALA A 187 10.50 -32.48 17.07
C ALA A 187 10.78 -31.66 15.81
N LEU A 188 11.67 -32.15 14.92
CA LEU A 188 11.95 -31.51 13.63
C LEU A 188 10.70 -31.42 12.74
N ALA A 189 9.71 -32.30 12.93
CA ALA A 189 8.46 -32.27 12.16
C ALA A 189 7.68 -30.96 12.38
N ASN A 190 7.58 -30.51 13.61
CA ASN A 190 6.98 -29.21 13.96
C ASN A 190 7.47 -28.73 15.33
N PRO A 191 8.62 -28.04 15.41
CA PRO A 191 9.24 -27.65 16.67
C PRO A 191 8.34 -26.75 17.53
N PHE A 192 7.51 -25.93 16.91
CA PHE A 192 6.65 -24.97 17.62
C PHE A 192 5.56 -25.67 18.44
N TYR A 193 4.75 -26.53 17.82
CA TYR A 193 3.67 -27.21 18.53
C TYR A 193 4.16 -28.35 19.43
N MET A 194 5.25 -29.02 19.05
CA MET A 194 5.86 -30.05 19.89
C MET A 194 6.61 -29.49 21.12
N LEU A 195 6.81 -28.17 21.19
CA LEU A 195 7.31 -27.48 22.40
C LEU A 195 6.27 -27.49 23.53
N LEU A 196 4.98 -27.65 23.18
CA LEU A 196 3.87 -27.48 24.11
C LEU A 196 3.55 -28.79 24.84
N PRO A 197 3.13 -28.74 26.12
CA PRO A 197 2.52 -29.89 26.76
C PRO A 197 1.14 -30.16 26.17
N ASP A 198 0.67 -31.43 26.24
CA ASP A 198 -0.57 -31.89 25.59
C ASP A 198 -1.79 -31.05 25.98
N TRP A 199 -1.89 -30.60 27.23
CA TRP A 199 -3.02 -29.77 27.69
C TRP A 199 -3.04 -28.39 27.06
N ALA A 200 -1.87 -27.85 26.65
CA ALA A 200 -1.76 -26.51 26.08
C ALA A 200 -1.92 -26.48 24.55
N LEU A 201 -1.88 -27.64 23.89
CA LEU A 201 -1.87 -27.73 22.44
C LEU A 201 -3.11 -27.06 21.80
N PHE A 202 -4.32 -27.47 22.19
CA PHE A 202 -5.57 -26.89 21.63
C PHE A 202 -5.76 -25.40 21.97
N PRO A 203 -5.60 -24.96 23.23
CA PRO A 203 -5.63 -23.53 23.55
C PRO A 203 -4.63 -22.71 22.73
N MET A 204 -3.43 -23.25 22.52
CA MET A 204 -2.39 -22.57 21.76
C MET A 204 -2.67 -22.52 20.27
N ILE A 205 -3.28 -23.55 19.68
CA ILE A 205 -3.76 -23.50 18.28
C ILE A 205 -4.82 -22.40 18.11
N GLY A 206 -5.77 -22.30 19.04
CA GLY A 206 -6.76 -21.21 19.04
C GLY A 206 -6.12 -19.83 19.15
N LEU A 207 -5.16 -19.68 20.05
CA LEU A 207 -4.42 -18.43 20.25
C LEU A 207 -3.53 -18.09 19.04
N ALA A 208 -2.85 -19.07 18.45
CA ALA A 208 -2.07 -18.92 17.22
C ALA A 208 -2.93 -18.49 16.04
N THR A 209 -4.09 -19.12 15.89
CA THR A 209 -5.06 -18.76 14.83
C THR A 209 -5.56 -17.33 15.00
N ALA A 210 -5.89 -16.92 16.22
CA ALA A 210 -6.31 -15.55 16.50
C ALA A 210 -5.17 -14.55 16.25
N ALA A 211 -3.94 -14.86 16.65
CA ALA A 211 -2.76 -14.05 16.35
C ALA A 211 -2.50 -13.95 14.84
N ALA A 212 -2.64 -15.06 14.08
CA ALA A 212 -2.52 -15.08 12.63
C ALA A 212 -3.59 -14.22 11.93
N VAL A 213 -4.83 -14.22 12.42
CA VAL A 213 -5.91 -13.36 11.95
C VAL A 213 -5.55 -11.88 12.17
N ILE A 214 -5.03 -11.52 13.35
CA ILE A 214 -4.62 -10.14 13.67
C ILE A 214 -3.45 -9.71 12.78
N ALA A 215 -2.44 -10.55 12.59
CA ALA A 215 -1.31 -10.27 11.70
C ALA A 215 -1.77 -10.09 10.25
N SER A 216 -2.66 -10.95 9.77
CA SER A 216 -3.27 -10.84 8.44
C SER A 216 -4.03 -9.52 8.25
N GLN A 217 -4.78 -9.10 9.29
CA GLN A 217 -5.48 -7.82 9.32
C GLN A 217 -4.53 -6.64 9.14
N ALA A 218 -3.40 -6.62 9.85
CA ALA A 218 -2.42 -5.54 9.76
C ALA A 218 -1.84 -5.42 8.34
N VAL A 219 -1.48 -6.53 7.71
CA VAL A 219 -0.94 -6.56 6.35
C VAL A 219 -1.98 -6.12 5.32
N ILE A 220 -3.24 -6.58 5.41
CA ILE A 220 -4.33 -6.16 4.52
C ILE A 220 -4.56 -4.64 4.62
N THR A 221 -4.54 -4.08 5.82
CA THR A 221 -4.65 -2.63 6.04
C THR A 221 -3.46 -1.87 5.45
N GLY A 222 -2.26 -2.44 5.56
CA GLY A 222 -1.05 -1.92 4.90
C GLY A 222 -1.19 -1.84 3.38
N VAL A 223 -1.74 -2.90 2.75
CA VAL A 223 -2.02 -2.92 1.30
C VAL A 223 -3.06 -1.85 0.93
N PHE A 224 -4.15 -1.69 1.70
CA PHE A 224 -5.13 -0.63 1.45
C PHE A 224 -4.49 0.76 1.51
N SER A 225 -3.64 1.00 2.51
CA SER A 225 -2.92 2.27 2.68
C SER A 225 -1.98 2.55 1.50
N MET A 226 -1.26 1.53 1.03
CA MET A 226 -0.37 1.65 -0.13
C MET A 226 -1.15 1.94 -1.42
N VAL A 227 -2.25 1.22 -1.67
CA VAL A 227 -3.11 1.44 -2.84
C VAL A 227 -3.71 2.85 -2.82
N ASN A 228 -4.19 3.30 -1.66
CA ASN A 228 -4.70 4.66 -1.50
C ASN A 228 -3.63 5.72 -1.81
N GLN A 229 -2.39 5.53 -1.32
CA GLN A 229 -1.28 6.42 -1.66
C GLN A 229 -0.97 6.41 -3.16
N ALA A 230 -1.01 5.24 -3.83
CA ALA A 230 -0.81 5.14 -5.27
C ALA A 230 -1.92 5.89 -6.06
N ILE A 231 -3.18 5.83 -5.58
CA ILE A 231 -4.30 6.60 -6.14
C ILE A 231 -4.05 8.11 -5.97
N GLN A 232 -3.68 8.55 -4.77
CA GLN A 232 -3.41 9.96 -4.47
C GLN A 232 -2.22 10.51 -5.28
N LEU A 233 -1.20 9.71 -5.50
CA LEU A 233 -0.05 10.03 -6.36
C LEU A 233 -0.35 9.91 -7.86
N ARG A 234 -1.59 9.57 -8.24
CA ARG A 234 -2.06 9.41 -9.63
C ARG A 234 -1.39 8.25 -10.39
N TYR A 235 -0.89 7.23 -9.68
CA TYR A 235 -0.33 6.01 -10.26
C TYR A 235 -1.36 4.88 -10.40
N LEU A 236 -2.56 5.06 -9.85
CA LEU A 236 -3.72 4.19 -10.03
C LEU A 236 -4.99 5.02 -10.30
N PRO A 237 -6.01 4.44 -10.94
CA PRO A 237 -7.30 5.08 -11.07
C PRO A 237 -7.94 5.30 -9.70
N ARG A 238 -8.84 6.28 -9.60
CA ARG A 238 -9.60 6.49 -8.38
C ARG A 238 -10.58 5.35 -8.19
N LEU A 239 -10.41 4.65 -7.08
CA LEU A 239 -11.31 3.60 -6.60
C LEU A 239 -12.20 4.16 -5.49
N SER A 240 -13.35 3.50 -5.25
CA SER A 240 -14.20 3.82 -4.12
C SER A 240 -13.47 3.51 -2.81
N VAL A 241 -13.22 4.54 -2.01
CA VAL A 241 -12.61 4.45 -0.67
C VAL A 241 -13.69 4.71 0.36
N LYS A 242 -13.88 3.77 1.30
CA LYS A 242 -14.80 3.93 2.43
C LYS A 242 -13.97 4.14 3.70
N HIS A 243 -14.29 5.20 4.45
CA HIS A 243 -13.70 5.42 5.76
C HIS A 243 -14.45 4.63 6.81
N THR A 244 -13.74 3.83 7.58
CA THR A 244 -14.35 2.93 8.58
C THR A 244 -14.32 3.49 10.00
N SER A 245 -13.60 4.61 10.21
CA SER A 245 -13.57 5.32 11.50
C SER A 245 -13.67 6.82 11.28
N ALA A 246 -14.50 7.48 12.09
CA ALA A 246 -14.62 8.94 12.12
C ALA A 246 -13.45 9.60 12.88
N LEU A 247 -12.83 8.88 13.82
CA LEU A 247 -11.76 9.40 14.70
C LEU A 247 -10.35 9.17 14.13
N GLU A 248 -10.15 8.05 13.42
CA GLU A 248 -8.87 7.69 12.86
C GLU A 248 -8.91 7.78 11.32
N ARG A 249 -8.46 8.90 10.79
CA ARG A 249 -8.43 9.20 9.34
C ARG A 249 -7.63 8.19 8.49
N GLY A 250 -6.85 7.31 9.12
CA GLY A 250 -6.04 6.29 8.45
C GLY A 250 -6.75 4.96 8.20
N GLN A 251 -7.91 4.71 8.81
CA GLN A 251 -8.64 3.47 8.64
C GLN A 251 -9.54 3.52 7.40
N ILE A 252 -9.03 2.97 6.32
CA ILE A 252 -9.69 2.95 5.02
C ILE A 252 -10.03 1.51 4.60
N TYR A 253 -11.13 1.38 3.89
CA TYR A 253 -11.58 0.13 3.28
C TYR A 253 -11.78 0.32 1.77
N LEU A 254 -11.16 -0.53 0.98
CA LEU A 254 -11.24 -0.55 -0.48
C LEU A 254 -11.96 -1.83 -0.91
N PRO A 255 -13.28 -1.80 -1.19
CA PRO A 255 -14.06 -3.01 -1.48
C PRO A 255 -13.49 -3.85 -2.62
N PHE A 256 -13.10 -3.22 -3.72
CA PHE A 256 -12.54 -3.90 -4.88
C PHE A 256 -11.22 -4.62 -4.54
N ILE A 257 -10.33 -3.94 -3.84
CA ILE A 257 -9.04 -4.51 -3.43
C ILE A 257 -9.23 -5.63 -2.41
N ASN A 258 -10.16 -5.48 -1.48
CA ASN A 258 -10.47 -6.50 -0.49
C ASN A 258 -10.88 -7.84 -1.14
N TRP A 259 -11.83 -7.79 -2.06
CA TRP A 259 -12.28 -9.01 -2.74
C TRP A 259 -11.24 -9.59 -3.69
N MET A 260 -10.46 -8.73 -4.35
CA MET A 260 -9.34 -9.17 -5.18
C MET A 260 -8.27 -9.89 -4.35
N LEU A 261 -7.90 -9.32 -3.19
CA LEU A 261 -6.99 -9.97 -2.24
C LEU A 261 -7.55 -11.31 -1.77
N PHE A 262 -8.82 -11.36 -1.36
CA PHE A 262 -9.45 -12.59 -0.90
C PHE A 262 -9.39 -13.70 -1.95
N ILE A 263 -9.79 -13.40 -3.20
CA ILE A 263 -9.74 -14.37 -4.31
C ILE A 263 -8.30 -14.83 -4.55
N SER A 264 -7.33 -13.91 -4.52
CA SER A 264 -5.92 -14.26 -4.70
C SER A 264 -5.38 -15.14 -3.57
N VAL A 265 -5.72 -14.84 -2.32
CA VAL A 265 -5.38 -15.65 -1.14
C VAL A 265 -5.99 -17.06 -1.26
N LEU A 266 -7.25 -17.14 -1.67
CA LEU A 266 -7.95 -18.42 -1.85
C LEU A 266 -7.27 -19.27 -2.92
N ILE A 267 -6.90 -18.67 -4.07
CA ILE A 267 -6.15 -19.35 -5.12
C ILE A 267 -4.81 -19.88 -4.59
N LEU A 268 -4.08 -19.08 -3.79
CA LEU A 268 -2.81 -19.52 -3.21
C LEU A 268 -2.96 -20.70 -2.26
N ILE A 269 -3.97 -20.68 -1.38
CA ILE A 269 -4.22 -21.78 -0.46
C ILE A 269 -4.55 -23.08 -1.22
N LEU A 270 -5.37 -23.00 -2.26
CA LEU A 270 -5.71 -24.16 -3.09
C LEU A 270 -4.53 -24.65 -3.95
N LEU A 271 -3.61 -23.76 -4.32
CA LEU A 271 -2.44 -24.13 -5.14
C LEU A 271 -1.34 -24.80 -4.30
N PHE A 272 -1.11 -24.32 -3.09
CA PHE A 272 0.03 -24.75 -2.27
C PHE A 272 -0.33 -25.75 -1.17
N GLU A 273 -1.56 -25.75 -0.68
CA GLU A 273 -2.16 -26.67 0.30
C GLU A 273 -1.49 -26.73 1.68
N ASN A 274 -0.22 -26.34 1.81
CA ASN A 274 0.53 -26.33 3.07
C ASN A 274 1.43 -25.08 3.23
N SER A 275 1.77 -24.75 4.47
CA SER A 275 2.56 -23.58 4.80
C SER A 275 4.02 -23.68 4.33
N ALA A 276 4.60 -24.86 4.30
CA ALA A 276 5.99 -25.07 3.88
C ALA A 276 6.23 -24.71 2.40
N ASN A 277 5.27 -25.05 1.53
CA ASN A 277 5.31 -24.67 0.12
C ASN A 277 5.15 -23.15 -0.05
N LEU A 278 4.23 -22.52 0.70
CA LEU A 278 4.06 -21.06 0.71
C LEU A 278 5.28 -20.32 1.23
N ALA A 279 6.05 -20.90 2.15
CA ALA A 279 7.27 -20.29 2.67
C ALA A 279 8.31 -20.00 1.58
N SER A 280 8.36 -20.81 0.53
CA SER A 280 9.24 -20.56 -0.63
C SER A 280 8.83 -19.32 -1.41
N ALA A 281 7.53 -19.14 -1.64
CA ALA A 281 6.97 -17.94 -2.29
C ALA A 281 7.18 -16.69 -1.41
N TYR A 282 6.91 -16.81 -0.12
CA TYR A 282 7.05 -15.73 0.86
C TYR A 282 8.49 -15.22 0.93
N GLY A 283 9.47 -16.12 1.04
CA GLY A 283 10.88 -15.76 1.10
C GLY A 283 11.34 -14.93 -0.10
N VAL A 284 10.92 -15.28 -1.32
CA VAL A 284 11.27 -14.52 -2.54
C VAL A 284 10.64 -13.13 -2.53
N ALA A 285 9.35 -13.03 -2.18
CA ALA A 285 8.65 -11.73 -2.13
C ALA A 285 9.33 -10.76 -1.16
N VAL A 286 9.58 -11.19 0.08
CA VAL A 286 10.17 -10.36 1.13
C VAL A 286 11.60 -9.94 0.79
N THR A 287 12.46 -10.85 0.36
CA THR A 287 13.87 -10.53 0.07
C THR A 287 14.00 -9.52 -1.07
N MET A 288 13.21 -9.67 -2.13
CA MET A 288 13.20 -8.70 -3.23
C MET A 288 12.65 -7.34 -2.79
N THR A 289 11.63 -7.31 -1.95
CA THR A 289 11.09 -6.06 -1.38
C THR A 289 12.13 -5.36 -0.49
N MET A 290 12.84 -6.11 0.36
CA MET A 290 13.92 -5.58 1.20
C MET A 290 15.03 -4.97 0.35
N LEU A 291 15.50 -5.67 -0.68
CA LEU A 291 16.52 -5.15 -1.60
C LEU A 291 16.08 -3.83 -2.26
N CYS A 292 14.85 -3.76 -2.77
CA CYS A 292 14.30 -2.52 -3.31
C CYS A 292 14.27 -1.40 -2.26
N GLY A 293 13.88 -1.72 -1.03
CA GLY A 293 13.85 -0.80 0.10
C GLY A 293 15.23 -0.23 0.45
N THR A 294 16.23 -1.10 0.57
CA THR A 294 17.61 -0.71 0.87
C THR A 294 18.20 0.22 -0.21
N ILE A 295 17.95 -0.09 -1.49
CA ILE A 295 18.38 0.77 -2.60
C ILE A 295 17.68 2.14 -2.53
N LEU A 296 16.36 2.16 -2.34
CA LEU A 296 15.58 3.41 -2.28
C LEU A 296 15.98 4.27 -1.09
N ILE A 297 16.19 3.68 0.10
CA ILE A 297 16.63 4.41 1.30
C ILE A 297 18.05 4.96 1.10
N SER A 298 18.95 4.20 0.49
CA SER A 298 20.33 4.65 0.21
C SER A 298 20.33 5.86 -0.72
N ILE A 299 19.50 5.85 -1.77
CA ILE A 299 19.35 6.98 -2.69
C ILE A 299 18.71 8.18 -1.98
N LEU A 300 17.72 7.95 -1.12
CA LEU A 300 17.08 9.00 -0.31
C LEU A 300 18.07 9.65 0.65
N ALA A 301 18.90 8.83 1.32
CA ALA A 301 19.92 9.32 2.25
C ALA A 301 20.95 10.22 1.55
N TYR A 302 21.37 9.85 0.34
CA TYR A 302 22.27 10.66 -0.46
C TYR A 302 21.61 11.94 -0.99
N GLY A 303 20.44 11.81 -1.62
CA GLY A 303 19.80 12.91 -2.35
C GLY A 303 19.02 13.87 -1.48
N PHE A 304 18.29 13.38 -0.47
CA PHE A 304 17.37 14.17 0.36
C PHE A 304 17.98 14.51 1.73
N TRP A 305 18.52 13.52 2.45
CA TRP A 305 19.16 13.76 3.74
C TRP A 305 20.56 14.35 3.60
N ARG A 306 21.09 14.44 2.36
CA ARG A 306 22.39 15.00 2.04
C ARG A 306 23.53 14.36 2.84
N TRP A 307 23.43 13.07 3.09
CA TRP A 307 24.52 12.35 3.75
C TRP A 307 25.75 12.31 2.82
N PRO A 308 26.96 12.48 3.34
CA PRO A 308 28.17 12.30 2.56
C PRO A 308 28.29 10.83 2.10
N VAL A 309 28.92 10.63 0.94
CA VAL A 309 29.01 9.32 0.27
C VAL A 309 29.53 8.23 1.19
N TRP A 310 30.52 8.53 2.04
CA TRP A 310 31.08 7.55 2.96
C TRP A 310 30.06 7.05 4.02
N LYS A 311 29.16 7.92 4.52
CA LYS A 311 28.08 7.50 5.44
C LYS A 311 27.05 6.65 4.73
N VAL A 312 26.70 7.03 3.50
CA VAL A 312 25.79 6.23 2.68
C VAL A 312 26.40 4.87 2.38
N ALA A 313 27.68 4.79 2.04
CA ALA A 313 28.38 3.54 1.77
C ALA A 313 28.48 2.67 3.02
N LEU A 314 28.80 3.25 4.18
CA LEU A 314 28.86 2.53 5.47
C LEU A 314 27.51 1.90 5.85
N PHE A 315 26.40 2.55 5.49
CA PHE A 315 25.05 2.00 5.65
C PHE A 315 24.71 1.02 4.54
N ALA A 316 24.84 1.41 3.27
CA ALA A 316 24.32 0.67 2.14
C ALA A 316 25.06 -0.65 1.88
N VAL A 317 26.40 -0.66 1.98
CA VAL A 317 27.21 -1.84 1.62
C VAL A 317 26.86 -3.07 2.47
N PRO A 318 26.84 -3.02 3.81
CA PRO A 318 26.51 -4.21 4.60
C PRO A 318 25.06 -4.68 4.38
N PHE A 319 24.09 -3.76 4.29
CA PHE A 319 22.70 -4.15 4.06
C PHE A 319 22.48 -4.70 2.65
N LEU A 320 23.06 -4.10 1.61
CA LEU A 320 22.98 -4.64 0.25
C LEU A 320 23.69 -5.99 0.11
N ALA A 321 24.82 -6.18 0.80
CA ALA A 321 25.49 -7.49 0.79
C ALA A 321 24.61 -8.58 1.42
N LEU A 322 23.97 -8.29 2.56
CA LEU A 322 23.02 -9.18 3.21
C LEU A 322 21.79 -9.46 2.31
N ASP A 323 21.17 -8.41 1.76
CA ASP A 323 20.00 -8.54 0.88
C ASP A 323 20.33 -9.38 -0.35
N LEU A 324 21.51 -9.20 -0.95
CA LEU A 324 21.96 -9.99 -2.10
C LEU A 324 22.15 -11.47 -1.74
N VAL A 325 22.71 -11.78 -0.57
CA VAL A 325 22.83 -13.16 -0.09
C VAL A 325 21.45 -13.79 0.10
N PHE A 326 20.51 -13.06 0.71
CA PHE A 326 19.14 -13.54 0.90
C PHE A 326 18.41 -13.75 -0.43
N VAL A 327 18.48 -12.77 -1.35
CA VAL A 327 17.89 -12.90 -2.68
C VAL A 327 18.50 -14.08 -3.44
N ALA A 328 19.83 -14.24 -3.42
CA ALA A 328 20.50 -15.35 -4.08
C ALA A 328 20.06 -16.70 -3.49
N SER A 329 20.00 -16.82 -2.16
CA SER A 329 19.57 -18.06 -1.49
C SER A 329 18.09 -18.38 -1.78
N THR A 330 17.19 -17.39 -1.70
CA THR A 330 15.76 -17.60 -1.97
C THR A 330 15.47 -17.81 -3.46
N SER A 331 16.31 -17.29 -4.36
CA SER A 331 16.17 -17.51 -5.80
C SER A 331 16.27 -18.98 -6.21
N LEU A 332 16.97 -19.80 -5.43
CA LEU A 332 16.99 -21.25 -5.64
C LEU A 332 15.61 -21.90 -5.45
N LYS A 333 14.72 -21.23 -4.75
CA LYS A 333 13.34 -21.68 -4.48
C LYS A 333 12.32 -21.12 -5.49
N ILE A 334 12.76 -20.42 -6.55
CA ILE A 334 11.85 -19.89 -7.57
C ILE A 334 11.00 -20.99 -8.21
N ALA A 335 11.63 -22.10 -8.58
CA ALA A 335 10.92 -23.22 -9.19
C ALA A 335 9.92 -23.91 -8.23
N SER A 336 10.18 -23.89 -6.93
CA SER A 336 9.34 -24.54 -5.90
C SER A 336 8.24 -23.63 -5.32
N GLY A 337 7.91 -22.51 -6.01
CA GLY A 337 6.83 -21.61 -5.62
C GLY A 337 7.20 -20.13 -5.63
N GLY A 338 8.48 -19.78 -5.62
CA GLY A 338 8.94 -18.38 -5.65
C GLY A 338 8.60 -17.60 -6.93
N TRP A 339 8.18 -18.29 -7.99
CA TRP A 339 7.71 -17.68 -9.24
C TRP A 339 6.38 -16.92 -9.06
N VAL A 340 5.55 -17.33 -8.09
CA VAL A 340 4.21 -16.73 -7.86
C VAL A 340 4.28 -15.25 -7.51
N PRO A 341 5.04 -14.81 -6.47
CA PRO A 341 5.15 -13.38 -6.15
C PRO A 341 5.78 -12.57 -7.29
N ILE A 342 6.68 -13.16 -8.07
CA ILE A 342 7.25 -12.49 -9.24
C ILE A 342 6.18 -12.26 -10.31
N LEU A 343 5.33 -13.26 -10.57
CA LEU A 343 4.22 -13.12 -11.51
C LEU A 343 3.22 -12.05 -11.06
N ILE A 344 2.79 -12.10 -9.78
CA ILE A 344 1.89 -11.10 -9.21
C ILE A 344 2.52 -9.71 -9.30
N GLY A 345 3.79 -9.60 -8.92
CA GLY A 345 4.55 -8.36 -9.02
C GLY A 345 4.63 -7.81 -10.44
N ALA A 346 4.89 -8.67 -11.44
CA ALA A 346 4.94 -8.30 -12.85
C ALA A 346 3.59 -7.80 -13.38
N VAL A 347 2.49 -8.46 -13.00
CA VAL A 347 1.13 -8.03 -13.37
C VAL A 347 0.82 -6.66 -12.78
N LEU A 348 1.06 -6.45 -11.49
CA LEU A 348 0.80 -5.19 -10.81
C LEU A 348 1.72 -4.07 -11.32
N PHE A 349 2.99 -4.35 -11.53
CA PHE A 349 3.92 -3.40 -12.15
C PHE A 349 3.41 -2.95 -13.53
N THR A 350 2.93 -3.89 -14.33
CA THR A 350 2.36 -3.60 -15.65
C THR A 350 1.11 -2.71 -15.55
N ILE A 351 0.26 -2.93 -14.56
CA ILE A 351 -0.93 -2.10 -14.30
C ILE A 351 -0.50 -0.67 -13.94
N LEU A 352 0.43 -0.50 -13.00
CA LEU A 352 0.94 0.79 -12.55
C LEU A 352 1.60 1.57 -13.71
N MET A 353 2.47 0.91 -14.49
CA MET A 353 3.13 1.53 -15.63
C MET A 353 2.14 1.88 -16.73
N THR A 354 1.17 1.01 -17.00
CA THR A 354 0.15 1.27 -18.02
C THR A 354 -0.71 2.49 -17.66
N TRP A 355 -1.10 2.60 -16.40
CA TRP A 355 -1.85 3.77 -15.93
C TRP A 355 -1.03 5.06 -16.02
N LYS A 356 0.21 5.04 -15.53
CA LYS A 356 1.12 6.20 -15.58
C LYS A 356 1.33 6.69 -17.01
N ASP A 357 1.69 5.78 -17.92
CA ASP A 357 1.98 6.12 -19.31
C ASP A 357 0.72 6.58 -20.05
N GLY A 358 -0.41 5.88 -19.83
CA GLY A 358 -1.69 6.25 -20.41
C GLY A 358 -2.18 7.64 -20.00
N ARG A 359 -2.04 7.98 -18.71
CA ARG A 359 -2.37 9.33 -18.24
C ARG A 359 -1.48 10.40 -18.83
N ALA A 360 -0.17 10.13 -18.98
CA ALA A 360 0.75 11.06 -19.61
C ALA A 360 0.39 11.31 -21.08
N LEU A 361 0.04 10.26 -21.84
CA LEU A 361 -0.39 10.39 -23.24
C LEU A 361 -1.68 11.20 -23.36
N VAL A 362 -2.68 10.95 -22.50
CA VAL A 362 -3.94 11.71 -22.51
C VAL A 362 -3.68 13.18 -22.22
N LEU A 363 -2.88 13.50 -21.20
CA LEU A 363 -2.57 14.89 -20.85
C LEU A 363 -1.84 15.60 -21.99
N ASN A 364 -0.83 14.97 -22.59
CA ASN A 364 -0.09 15.56 -23.72
C ASN A 364 -0.99 15.84 -24.92
N ARG A 365 -1.93 14.95 -25.25
CA ARG A 365 -2.89 15.18 -26.34
C ARG A 365 -3.86 16.33 -26.03
N LEU A 366 -4.37 16.37 -24.79
CA LEU A 366 -5.24 17.46 -24.36
C LEU A 366 -4.55 18.83 -24.42
N GLU A 367 -3.24 18.87 -24.12
CA GLU A 367 -2.45 20.10 -24.22
C GLU A 367 -2.15 20.51 -25.67
N GLN A 368 -1.99 19.56 -26.59
CA GLN A 368 -1.75 19.85 -28.03
C GLN A 368 -2.95 20.44 -28.76
N ASP A 369 -4.16 19.95 -28.43
CA ASP A 369 -5.42 20.38 -29.09
C ASP A 369 -6.12 21.54 -28.35
N ALA A 370 -5.42 22.14 -27.36
CA ALA A 370 -6.04 23.04 -26.41
C ALA A 370 -5.97 24.52 -26.82
N LEU A 371 -7.06 25.24 -26.62
CA LEU A 371 -7.10 26.69 -26.71
C LEU A 371 -6.56 27.31 -25.40
N PRO A 372 -5.48 28.13 -25.42
CA PRO A 372 -5.00 28.83 -24.23
C PRO A 372 -6.08 29.77 -23.66
N ILE A 373 -6.23 29.79 -22.34
CA ILE A 373 -7.29 30.55 -21.68
C ILE A 373 -7.16 32.06 -21.93
N ASP A 374 -5.93 32.57 -21.98
CA ASP A 374 -5.67 34.01 -22.19
C ASP A 374 -6.13 34.50 -23.59
N LEU A 375 -5.91 33.67 -24.62
CA LEU A 375 -6.38 33.95 -25.98
C LEU A 375 -7.90 33.90 -26.05
N PHE A 376 -8.50 32.94 -25.33
CA PHE A 376 -9.96 32.81 -25.28
C PHE A 376 -10.60 34.02 -24.59
N ILE A 377 -10.12 34.46 -23.44
CA ILE A 377 -10.63 35.64 -22.72
C ILE A 377 -10.54 36.88 -23.61
N LYS A 378 -9.41 37.08 -24.29
CA LYS A 378 -9.26 38.18 -25.26
C LYS A 378 -10.29 38.11 -26.39
N SER A 379 -10.56 36.92 -26.93
CA SER A 379 -11.52 36.75 -28.00
C SER A 379 -12.97 37.06 -27.55
N ILE A 380 -13.31 36.68 -26.30
CA ILE A 380 -14.63 37.00 -25.71
C ILE A 380 -14.79 38.51 -25.46
N SER A 381 -13.72 39.16 -24.98
CA SER A 381 -13.76 40.62 -24.70
C SER A 381 -13.82 41.49 -25.99
N MET A 382 -13.40 40.94 -27.17
CA MET A 382 -13.44 41.62 -28.46
C MET A 382 -14.70 41.28 -29.28
N GLY A 383 -15.45 40.24 -28.91
CA GLY A 383 -16.58 39.72 -29.67
C GLY A 383 -17.91 40.27 -29.18
N GLU A 384 -18.67 40.92 -30.09
CA GLU A 384 -20.07 41.31 -29.85
C GLU A 384 -20.98 40.08 -30.03
N GLY A 385 -21.30 39.33 -28.92
CA GLY A 385 -22.29 38.26 -29.09
C GLY A 385 -22.41 37.24 -27.96
N THR A 386 -21.51 37.20 -27.00
CA THR A 386 -21.64 36.31 -25.86
C THR A 386 -22.55 36.93 -24.80
N LYS A 387 -23.68 36.28 -24.49
CA LYS A 387 -24.59 36.72 -23.41
C LYS A 387 -24.12 36.18 -22.08
N PHE A 388 -24.02 37.07 -21.09
CA PHE A 388 -23.77 36.68 -19.69
C PHE A 388 -25.12 36.51 -18.99
N VAL A 389 -25.28 35.39 -18.27
CA VAL A 389 -26.47 35.09 -17.45
C VAL A 389 -26.10 35.16 -15.97
N PRO A 390 -27.05 35.53 -15.09
CA PRO A 390 -26.79 35.60 -13.66
C PRO A 390 -26.34 34.27 -13.07
N GLY A 391 -25.52 34.34 -11.99
CA GLY A 391 -25.05 33.18 -11.26
C GLY A 391 -23.63 32.76 -11.59
N ASP A 392 -23.19 31.66 -10.98
CA ASP A 392 -21.83 31.17 -11.03
C ASP A 392 -21.73 29.86 -11.79
N ALA A 393 -20.73 29.74 -12.63
CA ALA A 393 -20.38 28.51 -13.33
C ALA A 393 -19.01 28.00 -12.89
N ILE A 394 -18.97 26.80 -12.30
CA ILE A 394 -17.73 26.16 -11.89
C ILE A 394 -17.38 25.07 -12.89
N PHE A 395 -16.28 25.27 -13.61
CA PHE A 395 -15.75 24.32 -14.58
C PHE A 395 -14.60 23.53 -13.96
N LEU A 396 -14.82 22.24 -13.66
CA LEU A 396 -13.75 21.37 -13.18
C LEU A 396 -12.81 21.01 -14.32
N THR A 397 -11.53 21.32 -14.15
CA THR A 397 -10.49 21.03 -15.15
C THR A 397 -9.23 20.45 -14.50
N GLY A 398 -8.58 19.54 -15.21
CA GLY A 398 -7.27 19.01 -14.80
C GLY A 398 -6.08 19.82 -15.36
N THR A 399 -6.34 20.74 -16.28
CA THR A 399 -5.36 21.54 -17.01
C THR A 399 -5.71 23.03 -16.89
N PRO A 400 -5.05 23.75 -15.98
CA PRO A 400 -5.48 25.11 -15.58
C PRO A 400 -5.26 26.20 -16.65
N ASN A 401 -4.34 25.98 -17.61
CA ASN A 401 -3.94 26.99 -18.59
C ASN A 401 -4.73 26.93 -19.91
N ILE A 402 -5.65 25.98 -20.01
CA ILE A 402 -6.46 25.77 -21.20
C ILE A 402 -7.96 25.89 -20.89
N VAL A 403 -8.72 26.29 -21.89
CA VAL A 403 -10.17 26.42 -21.76
C VAL A 403 -10.80 25.05 -21.53
N PRO A 404 -11.59 24.87 -20.47
CA PRO A 404 -12.28 23.61 -20.22
C PRO A 404 -13.21 23.24 -21.38
N HIS A 405 -13.17 22.01 -21.86
CA HIS A 405 -14.05 21.53 -22.91
C HIS A 405 -15.54 21.77 -22.62
N ALA A 406 -15.94 21.61 -21.35
CA ALA A 406 -17.31 21.90 -20.92
C ALA A 406 -17.69 23.37 -21.17
N MET A 407 -16.76 24.32 -21.01
CA MET A 407 -16.98 25.75 -21.31
C MET A 407 -17.14 25.98 -22.81
N LEU A 408 -16.27 25.38 -23.63
CA LEU A 408 -16.40 25.48 -25.10
C LEU A 408 -17.71 24.89 -25.59
N HIS A 409 -18.15 23.76 -25.05
CA HIS A 409 -19.43 23.14 -25.37
C HIS A 409 -20.61 24.03 -24.93
N ASN A 410 -20.55 24.61 -23.73
CA ASN A 410 -21.58 25.51 -23.25
C ASN A 410 -21.75 26.70 -24.17
N ILE A 411 -20.66 27.35 -24.59
CA ILE A 411 -20.73 28.48 -25.54
C ILE A 411 -21.21 28.01 -26.91
N LYS A 412 -20.72 26.89 -27.41
CA LYS A 412 -21.10 26.39 -28.74
C LYS A 412 -22.59 26.08 -28.82
N HIS A 413 -23.16 25.47 -27.79
CA HIS A 413 -24.55 24.99 -27.84
C HIS A 413 -25.53 25.96 -27.22
N ASN A 414 -25.22 26.53 -26.05
CA ASN A 414 -26.12 27.39 -25.30
C ASN A 414 -25.94 28.90 -25.61
N LYS A 415 -24.78 29.28 -26.20
CA LYS A 415 -24.42 30.66 -26.53
C LYS A 415 -24.36 31.62 -25.35
N VAL A 416 -24.18 31.10 -24.13
CA VAL A 416 -24.13 31.88 -22.87
C VAL A 416 -22.90 31.55 -22.05
N LEU A 417 -22.47 32.53 -21.28
CA LEU A 417 -21.54 32.39 -20.13
C LEU A 417 -22.24 32.92 -18.88
N HIS A 418 -21.78 32.53 -17.71
CA HIS A 418 -22.27 33.09 -16.44
C HIS A 418 -21.51 34.37 -16.09
N GLU A 419 -22.09 35.16 -15.21
CA GLU A 419 -21.43 36.37 -14.70
C GLU A 419 -20.08 36.08 -14.09
N ARG A 420 -19.97 34.94 -13.34
CA ARG A 420 -18.72 34.46 -12.82
C ARG A 420 -18.44 33.05 -13.33
N ASN A 421 -17.36 32.89 -14.09
CA ASN A 421 -16.91 31.62 -14.63
C ASN A 421 -15.64 31.22 -13.91
N ILE A 422 -15.72 30.20 -13.04
CA ILE A 422 -14.64 29.75 -12.16
C ILE A 422 -14.06 28.45 -12.71
N MET A 423 -12.78 28.47 -13.06
CA MET A 423 -12.03 27.27 -13.45
C MET A 423 -11.39 26.68 -12.22
N LEU A 424 -11.88 25.52 -11.78
CA LEU A 424 -11.45 24.85 -10.57
C LEU A 424 -10.53 23.68 -10.88
N THR A 425 -9.32 23.71 -10.34
CA THR A 425 -8.33 22.64 -10.46
C THR A 425 -7.96 22.11 -9.10
N VAL A 426 -8.12 20.80 -8.91
CA VAL A 426 -7.69 20.11 -7.68
C VAL A 426 -6.31 19.52 -7.90
N ILE A 427 -5.36 19.93 -7.07
CA ILE A 427 -3.96 19.49 -7.12
C ILE A 427 -3.61 18.73 -5.85
N THR A 428 -3.16 17.49 -6.00
CA THR A 428 -2.59 16.73 -4.89
C THR A 428 -1.10 17.04 -4.78
N ARG A 429 -0.68 17.60 -3.63
CA ARG A 429 0.73 17.87 -3.31
C ARG A 429 1.39 16.61 -2.74
N ASP A 430 2.70 16.52 -2.91
CA ASP A 430 3.55 15.40 -2.42
C ASP A 430 3.82 15.47 -0.89
N ILE A 431 2.92 16.13 -0.12
CA ILE A 431 2.95 16.22 1.33
C ILE A 431 1.71 15.54 1.92
N PRO A 432 1.78 15.00 3.14
CA PRO A 432 0.66 14.26 3.73
C PRO A 432 -0.60 15.09 3.88
N PHE A 433 -0.48 16.29 4.42
CA PHE A 433 -1.58 17.22 4.67
C PHE A 433 -1.19 18.62 4.23
N VAL A 434 -2.16 19.38 3.72
CA VAL A 434 -2.02 20.79 3.39
C VAL A 434 -2.78 21.60 4.44
N ASP A 435 -2.09 22.58 5.04
CA ASP A 435 -2.73 23.48 6.00
C ASP A 435 -3.88 24.25 5.36
N ARG A 436 -4.89 24.57 6.17
CA ARG A 436 -6.11 25.23 5.70
C ARG A 436 -5.83 26.58 5.02
N GLN A 437 -4.78 27.28 5.47
CA GLN A 437 -4.37 28.57 4.92
C GLN A 437 -3.72 28.45 3.52
N ASP A 438 -2.99 27.34 3.27
CA ASP A 438 -2.28 27.08 2.01
C ASP A 438 -3.11 26.22 1.03
N ARG A 439 -4.37 25.94 1.39
CA ARG A 439 -5.23 25.03 0.65
C ARG A 439 -5.78 25.64 -0.62
N ILE A 440 -5.98 26.95 -0.65
CA ILE A 440 -6.65 27.65 -1.73
C ILE A 440 -5.75 28.73 -2.28
N GLU A 441 -5.60 28.73 -3.60
CA GLU A 441 -4.94 29.80 -4.33
C GLU A 441 -5.93 30.36 -5.36
N LEU A 442 -6.12 31.65 -5.34
CA LEU A 442 -7.13 32.37 -6.10
C LEU A 442 -6.45 33.31 -7.10
N GLU A 443 -6.92 33.25 -8.35
CA GLU A 443 -6.43 34.13 -9.41
C GLU A 443 -7.62 34.73 -10.18
N LYS A 444 -7.68 36.06 -10.26
CA LYS A 444 -8.65 36.76 -11.11
C LYS A 444 -8.03 36.99 -12.48
N LEU A 445 -8.57 36.36 -13.51
CA LEU A 445 -8.09 36.49 -14.89
C LEU A 445 -8.71 37.67 -15.63
N SER A 446 -9.99 37.94 -15.35
CA SER A 446 -10.72 39.10 -15.90
C SER A 446 -11.97 39.39 -15.04
N GLU A 447 -12.84 40.27 -15.48
CA GLU A 447 -14.07 40.64 -14.76
C GLU A 447 -15.00 39.43 -14.55
N HIS A 448 -15.08 38.51 -15.53
CA HIS A 448 -15.99 37.37 -15.54
C HIS A 448 -15.29 36.02 -15.40
N PHE A 449 -13.95 35.98 -15.33
CA PHE A 449 -13.18 34.75 -15.32
C PHE A 449 -12.25 34.70 -14.13
N TYR A 450 -12.37 33.58 -13.39
CA TYR A 450 -11.62 33.30 -12.17
C TYR A 450 -10.98 31.93 -12.24
N ARG A 451 -9.86 31.76 -11.57
CA ARG A 451 -9.17 30.48 -11.44
C ARG A 451 -9.00 30.16 -9.97
N VAL A 452 -9.34 28.94 -9.60
CA VAL A 452 -9.19 28.42 -8.23
C VAL A 452 -8.36 27.16 -8.27
N PHE A 453 -7.25 27.17 -7.53
CA PHE A 453 -6.49 25.95 -7.25
C PHE A 453 -6.82 25.51 -5.84
N ILE A 454 -7.22 24.24 -5.70
CA ILE A 454 -7.42 23.61 -4.40
C ILE A 454 -6.34 22.56 -4.21
N TYR A 455 -5.50 22.76 -3.18
CA TYR A 455 -4.41 21.89 -2.85
C TYR A 455 -4.80 20.94 -1.73
N TYR A 456 -4.60 19.64 -1.94
CA TYR A 456 -4.74 18.60 -0.94
C TYR A 456 -3.43 17.84 -0.79
N GLY A 457 -3.10 17.43 0.43
CA GLY A 457 -2.06 16.45 0.66
C GLY A 457 -2.52 15.05 0.27
N PHE A 458 -1.58 14.12 0.08
CA PHE A 458 -1.94 12.76 -0.33
C PHE A 458 -2.71 11.95 0.74
N LYS A 459 -2.81 12.46 1.98
CA LYS A 459 -3.65 11.91 3.05
C LYS A 459 -4.92 12.73 3.31
N ASP A 460 -5.05 13.90 2.68
CA ASP A 460 -6.27 14.70 2.80
C ASP A 460 -7.43 14.04 2.05
N GLN A 461 -8.64 14.27 2.57
CA GLN A 461 -9.87 13.92 1.86
C GLN A 461 -10.37 15.14 1.10
N PRO A 462 -10.44 15.08 -0.24
CA PRO A 462 -10.95 16.19 -1.01
C PRO A 462 -12.42 16.46 -0.70
N ASN A 463 -12.72 17.63 -0.15
CA ASN A 463 -14.06 18.15 0.02
C ASN A 463 -14.19 19.46 -0.76
N ILE A 464 -14.71 19.37 -1.98
CA ILE A 464 -14.79 20.51 -2.91
C ILE A 464 -15.78 21.58 -2.41
N PRO A 465 -16.99 21.25 -1.93
CA PRO A 465 -17.93 22.26 -1.41
C PRO A 465 -17.34 23.08 -0.28
N GLU A 466 -16.68 22.47 0.70
CA GLU A 466 -16.04 23.17 1.83
C GLU A 466 -14.90 24.09 1.35
N ALA A 467 -14.09 23.61 0.41
CA ALA A 467 -13.01 24.43 -0.14
C ALA A 467 -13.53 25.61 -0.99
N LEU A 468 -14.63 25.41 -1.71
CA LEU A 468 -15.28 26.48 -2.46
C LEU A 468 -15.87 27.53 -1.53
N GLN A 469 -16.51 27.14 -0.44
CA GLN A 469 -17.01 28.09 0.55
C GLN A 469 -15.89 28.97 1.07
N GLN A 470 -14.72 28.42 1.38
CA GLN A 470 -13.54 29.20 1.79
C GLN A 470 -13.04 30.14 0.67
N ALA A 471 -13.09 29.69 -0.61
CA ALA A 471 -12.71 30.53 -1.74
C ALA A 471 -13.65 31.73 -1.90
N TYR A 472 -14.94 31.51 -1.74
CA TYR A 472 -15.94 32.58 -1.79
C TYR A 472 -15.79 33.58 -0.65
N GLU A 473 -15.52 33.11 0.57
CA GLU A 473 -15.20 33.97 1.74
C GLU A 473 -13.98 34.87 1.46
N GLN A 474 -12.92 34.33 0.82
CA GLN A 474 -11.72 35.11 0.49
C GLN A 474 -11.95 36.15 -0.62
N TRP A 475 -12.94 35.93 -1.52
CA TRP A 475 -13.30 36.87 -2.57
C TRP A 475 -14.39 37.86 -2.13
N ASP A 476 -14.90 37.72 -0.92
CA ASP A 476 -16.07 38.48 -0.43
C ASP A 476 -17.31 38.27 -1.32
N PHE A 477 -17.49 37.05 -1.82
CA PHE A 477 -18.64 36.65 -2.62
C PHE A 477 -19.65 35.91 -1.76
N GLU A 478 -20.93 36.09 -2.05
CA GLU A 478 -22.00 35.33 -1.41
C GLU A 478 -21.94 33.87 -1.93
N TYR A 479 -21.87 32.92 -1.01
CA TYR A 479 -21.87 31.50 -1.32
C TYR A 479 -23.28 30.93 -1.23
N ASP A 480 -23.94 30.76 -2.38
CA ASP A 480 -25.23 30.09 -2.48
C ASP A 480 -25.13 28.88 -3.43
N LEU A 481 -25.15 27.70 -2.84
CA LEU A 481 -25.01 26.44 -3.61
C LEU A 481 -26.12 26.27 -4.67
N MET A 482 -27.28 26.88 -4.47
CA MET A 482 -28.42 26.78 -5.40
C MET A 482 -28.24 27.65 -6.64
N GLN A 483 -27.38 28.66 -6.59
CA GLN A 483 -27.04 29.53 -7.71
C GLN A 483 -25.78 29.10 -8.46
N ILE A 484 -25.08 28.07 -7.96
CA ILE A 484 -23.83 27.57 -8.52
C ILE A 484 -24.12 26.40 -9.48
N SER A 485 -23.70 26.53 -10.72
CA SER A 485 -23.74 25.46 -11.73
C SER A 485 -22.39 24.76 -11.86
N PHE A 486 -22.35 23.46 -11.63
CA PHE A 486 -21.12 22.66 -11.81
C PHE A 486 -21.07 22.03 -13.20
N PHE A 487 -20.03 22.34 -13.96
CA PHE A 487 -19.76 21.78 -15.27
C PHE A 487 -18.61 20.79 -15.20
N ILE A 488 -18.90 19.53 -15.53
CA ILE A 488 -17.94 18.43 -15.49
C ILE A 488 -17.79 17.86 -16.88
N SER A 489 -16.55 17.74 -17.34
CA SER A 489 -16.23 17.01 -18.56
C SER A 489 -15.88 15.57 -18.22
N ARG A 490 -16.56 14.63 -18.86
CA ARG A 490 -16.17 13.22 -18.85
C ARG A 490 -15.57 12.86 -20.20
N GLU A 491 -14.27 12.67 -20.24
CA GLU A 491 -13.56 12.24 -21.42
C GLU A 491 -13.81 10.75 -21.68
N ARG A 492 -14.17 10.42 -22.90
CA ARG A 492 -14.28 9.04 -23.36
C ARG A 492 -13.10 8.73 -24.27
N ILE A 493 -12.15 7.97 -23.74
CA ILE A 493 -11.00 7.54 -24.52
C ILE A 493 -11.43 6.40 -25.44
N MET A 494 -11.19 6.57 -26.74
CA MET A 494 -11.40 5.54 -27.75
C MET A 494 -10.06 5.03 -28.25
N HIS A 495 -10.00 3.74 -28.55
CA HIS A 495 -8.82 3.12 -29.14
C HIS A 495 -8.58 3.71 -30.53
N THR A 496 -7.38 4.23 -30.74
CA THR A 496 -6.93 4.72 -32.05
C THR A 496 -5.67 3.94 -32.43
N VAL A 497 -5.68 3.32 -33.59
CA VAL A 497 -4.49 2.64 -34.12
C VAL A 497 -3.47 3.73 -34.47
N GLY A 498 -2.37 3.82 -33.73
CA GLY A 498 -1.36 4.85 -33.95
C GLY A 498 -0.33 4.94 -32.82
N GLU A 499 0.39 6.02 -32.76
CA GLU A 499 1.49 6.31 -31.84
C GLU A 499 1.07 6.29 -30.37
N GLY A 500 1.78 5.55 -29.53
CA GLY A 500 1.59 5.60 -28.09
C GLY A 500 2.03 4.34 -27.35
N MET A 501 1.07 3.56 -26.85
CA MET A 501 1.31 2.31 -26.13
C MET A 501 1.02 1.10 -27.00
N ALA A 502 1.56 -0.09 -26.61
CA ALA A 502 1.18 -1.35 -27.21
C ALA A 502 -0.36 -1.55 -27.13
N PRO A 503 -1.04 -2.07 -28.17
CA PRO A 503 -2.51 -2.10 -28.26
C PRO A 503 -3.20 -2.81 -27.08
N TRP A 504 -2.59 -3.84 -26.51
CA TRP A 504 -3.12 -4.54 -25.34
C TRP A 504 -3.04 -3.69 -24.05
N ARG A 505 -1.98 -2.87 -23.90
CA ARG A 505 -1.84 -1.92 -22.76
C ARG A 505 -2.86 -0.78 -22.90
N GLU A 506 -3.11 -0.30 -24.11
CA GLU A 506 -4.12 0.72 -24.37
C GLU A 506 -5.52 0.21 -24.00
N LYS A 507 -5.89 -1.01 -24.39
CA LYS A 507 -7.15 -1.64 -23.99
C LYS A 507 -7.26 -1.77 -22.47
N LEU A 508 -6.17 -2.16 -21.79
CA LEU A 508 -6.11 -2.23 -20.34
C LEU A 508 -6.33 -0.84 -19.72
N PHE A 509 -5.66 0.19 -20.20
CA PHE A 509 -5.82 1.57 -19.73
C PHE A 509 -7.25 2.06 -19.91
N ILE A 510 -7.88 1.84 -21.06
CA ILE A 510 -9.27 2.22 -21.31
C ILE A 510 -10.23 1.50 -20.34
N SER A 511 -9.99 0.22 -20.08
CA SER A 511 -10.78 -0.54 -19.09
C SER A 511 -10.65 0.04 -17.69
N MET A 512 -9.43 0.38 -17.26
CA MET A 512 -9.17 1.03 -15.98
C MET A 512 -9.85 2.40 -15.89
N GLN A 513 -9.77 3.21 -16.96
CA GLN A 513 -10.38 4.54 -17.02
C GLN A 513 -11.91 4.48 -16.93
N ARG A 514 -12.56 3.50 -17.53
CA ARG A 514 -14.03 3.31 -17.46
C ARG A 514 -14.51 3.04 -16.03
N ASN A 515 -13.70 2.38 -15.23
CA ASN A 515 -14.01 2.01 -13.85
C ASN A 515 -13.53 3.05 -12.81
N THR A 516 -13.07 4.22 -13.26
CA THR A 516 -12.61 5.28 -12.37
C THR A 516 -13.79 6.02 -11.74
N SER A 517 -13.76 6.18 -10.41
CA SER A 517 -14.76 6.95 -9.67
C SER A 517 -14.62 8.46 -9.90
N CYS A 518 -15.75 9.18 -10.03
CA CYS A 518 -15.76 10.63 -10.17
C CYS A 518 -15.52 11.31 -8.80
N LEU A 519 -14.79 12.44 -8.80
CA LEU A 519 -14.51 13.25 -7.60
C LEU A 519 -15.76 13.76 -6.87
N LEU A 520 -16.83 14.06 -7.64
CA LEU A 520 -18.06 14.60 -7.08
C LEU A 520 -18.95 13.56 -6.40
N TYR A 521 -18.74 12.26 -6.68
CA TYR A 521 -19.47 11.18 -6.03
C TYR A 521 -19.02 10.90 -4.59
N THR A 522 -17.92 11.50 -4.14
CA THR A 522 -17.42 11.33 -2.75
C THR A 522 -17.97 12.38 -1.78
N SER A 523 -18.70 13.38 -2.26
CA SER A 523 -19.49 14.30 -1.43
C SER A 523 -20.90 13.74 -1.27
N PRO A 524 -21.50 13.76 -0.05
CA PRO A 524 -22.90 13.41 0.10
C PRO A 524 -23.73 14.30 -0.83
N SER A 525 -24.61 13.68 -1.61
CA SER A 525 -25.57 14.41 -2.44
C SER A 525 -26.42 15.29 -1.51
N PRO A 526 -26.80 16.51 -1.90
CA PRO A 526 -27.79 17.29 -1.14
C PRO A 526 -29.13 16.57 -0.93
N ARG A 527 -29.32 15.39 -1.53
CA ARG A 527 -30.50 14.53 -1.32
C ARG A 527 -30.32 13.49 -0.21
N ASP A 528 -29.12 13.37 0.36
CA ASP A 528 -28.80 12.39 1.41
C ASP A 528 -28.68 13.05 2.80
N VAL A 529 -29.14 14.30 2.95
CA VAL A 529 -29.30 15.03 4.21
C VAL A 529 -30.77 15.17 4.55
#